data_1f66fc8624c1fd9a39cace42d39d70df
#
_entry.id   1f66fc8624c1fd9a39cace42d39d70df
#
_cell.length_a   1.000
_cell.length_b   1.000
_cell.length_c   1.000
_cell.angle_alpha   90.00
_cell.angle_beta   90.00
_cell.angle_gamma   90.00
#
_symmetry.space_group_name_H-M   'P 1'
#
loop_
_entity.id
_entity.type
_entity.pdbx_description
1 polymer ?
#
loop_
_entity_poly.entity_id
_entity_poly.type
_entity_poly.pdbx_seq_one_letter_code
_entity_poly.pdbx_strand_id
1 'polypeptide(L)'
;MIISKLYNKNHLFFILFIFIGFIYSLYNYFNYQKIINEYLPIEKVVIGQSCRAYTKLASGVYIKNGNKVYNVELDYGNCIKYPPNSKIYVIYDKQNDSYIYPVEEYNTGRIYFLGIILLISIIPWAYLLEFTNSNKGKK
;
A
#
# COMPACT_ATOMS: atom_id res chain seq x y z
N MET A 1 -27.55 -11.91 -16.78
CA MET A 1 -28.92 -11.88 -16.28
C MET A 1 -29.07 -12.40 -14.84
N ILE A 2 -28.32 -13.39 -14.37
CA ILE A 2 -28.36 -13.89 -12.97
C ILE A 2 -27.73 -12.88 -12.00
N ILE A 3 -26.64 -12.23 -12.38
CA ILE A 3 -25.88 -11.29 -11.55
C ILE A 3 -26.73 -10.05 -11.17
N SER A 4 -27.56 -9.55 -12.09
CA SER A 4 -28.42 -8.38 -11.82
C SER A 4 -29.57 -8.64 -10.82
N LYS A 5 -29.90 -9.92 -10.56
CA LYS A 5 -30.87 -10.31 -9.53
C LYS A 5 -30.24 -10.43 -8.15
N LEU A 6 -28.93 -10.77 -8.08
CA LEU A 6 -28.20 -10.97 -6.82
C LEU A 6 -27.60 -9.68 -6.27
N TYR A 7 -27.22 -8.76 -7.16
CA TYR A 7 -26.55 -7.53 -6.78
C TYR A 7 -27.27 -6.29 -7.34
N ASN A 8 -27.47 -5.31 -6.46
CA ASN A 8 -27.90 -3.99 -6.91
C ASN A 8 -26.76 -3.33 -7.73
N LYS A 9 -27.12 -2.52 -8.73
CA LYS A 9 -26.16 -1.81 -9.60
C LYS A 9 -25.10 -1.03 -8.82
N ASN A 10 -25.48 -0.39 -7.73
CA ASN A 10 -24.57 0.36 -6.87
C ASN A 10 -23.60 -0.56 -6.12
N HIS A 11 -24.04 -1.74 -5.70
CA HIS A 11 -23.23 -2.73 -5.03
C HIS A 11 -22.19 -3.32 -5.99
N LEU A 12 -22.58 -3.62 -7.22
CA LEU A 12 -21.66 -4.10 -8.25
C LEU A 12 -20.56 -3.06 -8.53
N PHE A 13 -20.92 -1.77 -8.61
CA PHE A 13 -19.97 -0.68 -8.80
C PHE A 13 -18.98 -0.58 -7.64
N PHE A 14 -19.46 -0.75 -6.41
CA PHE A 14 -18.62 -0.76 -5.21
C PHE A 14 -17.61 -1.91 -5.20
N ILE A 15 -18.05 -3.13 -5.55
CA ILE A 15 -17.16 -4.30 -5.69
C ILE A 15 -16.07 -4.02 -6.73
N LEU A 16 -16.43 -3.47 -7.88
CA LEU A 16 -15.49 -3.13 -8.95
C LEU A 16 -14.45 -2.13 -8.47
N PHE A 17 -14.85 -1.11 -7.72
CA PHE A 17 -13.95 -0.09 -7.18
C PHE A 17 -12.93 -0.68 -6.20
N ILE A 18 -13.38 -1.54 -5.26
CA ILE A 18 -12.50 -2.23 -4.32
C ILE A 18 -11.54 -3.17 -5.06
N PHE A 19 -12.04 -3.88 -6.08
CA PHE A 19 -11.23 -4.78 -6.89
C PHE A 19 -10.09 -4.05 -7.60
N ILE A 20 -10.35 -2.88 -8.19
CA ILE A 20 -9.31 -2.04 -8.80
C ILE A 20 -8.27 -1.61 -7.77
N GLY A 21 -8.70 -1.16 -6.58
CA GLY A 21 -7.80 -0.80 -5.50
C GLY A 21 -6.94 -1.97 -5.01
N PHE A 22 -7.51 -3.17 -4.96
CA PHE A 22 -6.80 -4.38 -4.59
C PHE A 22 -5.72 -4.75 -5.62
N ILE A 23 -6.06 -4.75 -6.93
CA ILE A 23 -5.11 -5.00 -8.02
C ILE A 23 -3.97 -3.97 -8.01
N TYR A 24 -4.30 -2.69 -7.81
CA TYR A 24 -3.28 -1.64 -7.70
C TYR A 24 -2.32 -1.87 -6.53
N SER A 25 -2.84 -2.30 -5.37
CA SER A 25 -2.00 -2.61 -4.21
C SER A 25 -1.08 -3.81 -4.45
N LEU A 26 -1.58 -4.85 -5.13
CA LEU A 26 -0.77 -6.00 -5.55
C LEU A 26 0.32 -5.59 -6.54
N TYR A 27 -0.02 -4.78 -7.53
CA TYR A 27 0.96 -4.27 -8.51
C TYR A 27 2.11 -3.54 -7.83
N ASN A 28 1.81 -2.63 -6.89
CA ASN A 28 2.84 -1.90 -6.14
C ASN A 28 3.72 -2.83 -5.31
N TYR A 29 3.13 -3.85 -4.69
CA TYR A 29 3.87 -4.85 -3.94
C TYR A 29 4.85 -5.63 -4.83
N PHE A 30 4.39 -6.16 -5.96
CA PHE A 30 5.25 -6.90 -6.87
C PHE A 30 6.34 -6.03 -7.48
N ASN A 31 6.02 -4.78 -7.82
CA ASN A 31 7.01 -3.84 -8.34
C ASN A 31 8.11 -3.53 -7.31
N TYR A 32 7.71 -3.32 -6.04
CA TYR A 32 8.65 -3.13 -4.94
C TYR A 32 9.57 -4.35 -4.75
N GLN A 33 9.01 -5.55 -4.73
CA GLN A 33 9.77 -6.80 -4.61
C GLN A 33 10.77 -6.97 -5.77
N LYS A 34 10.33 -6.66 -6.98
CA LYS A 34 11.19 -6.70 -8.17
C LYS A 34 12.38 -5.76 -8.01
N ILE A 35 12.16 -4.51 -7.60
CA ILE A 35 13.20 -3.51 -7.43
C ILE A 35 14.23 -3.96 -6.38
N ILE A 36 13.77 -4.46 -5.24
CA ILE A 36 14.67 -4.92 -4.17
C ILE A 36 15.49 -6.13 -4.58
N ASN A 37 14.92 -7.05 -5.35
CA ASN A 37 15.62 -8.26 -5.78
C ASN A 37 16.59 -8.01 -6.96
N GLU A 38 16.31 -6.99 -7.78
CA GLU A 38 17.06 -6.74 -9.02
C GLU A 38 18.24 -5.77 -8.79
N TYR A 39 18.14 -4.85 -7.83
CA TYR A 39 19.13 -3.80 -7.61
C TYR A 39 19.80 -3.94 -6.25
N LEU A 40 21.14 -3.75 -6.26
CA LEU A 40 21.94 -3.73 -5.04
C LEU A 40 21.78 -2.39 -4.30
N PRO A 41 21.68 -2.42 -2.95
CA PRO A 41 21.69 -1.20 -2.16
C PRO A 41 23.01 -0.44 -2.32
N ILE A 42 22.91 0.87 -2.49
CA ILE A 42 24.04 1.78 -2.54
C ILE A 42 24.08 2.66 -1.30
N GLU A 43 25.29 2.90 -0.79
CA GLU A 43 25.51 3.79 0.34
C GLU A 43 25.42 5.26 -0.12
N LYS A 44 24.61 6.06 0.59
CA LYS A 44 24.48 7.51 0.40
C LYS A 44 24.60 8.23 1.74
N VAL A 45 25.04 9.48 1.68
CA VAL A 45 25.11 10.34 2.87
C VAL A 45 23.84 11.17 2.98
N VAL A 46 23.27 11.19 4.17
CA VAL A 46 22.10 12.01 4.51
C VAL A 46 22.52 13.45 4.70
N ILE A 47 21.94 14.36 3.93
CA ILE A 47 22.20 15.81 4.04
C ILE A 47 21.20 16.53 4.92
N GLY A 48 20.04 15.93 5.19
CA GLY A 48 18.99 16.48 6.03
C GLY A 48 17.92 15.43 6.32
N GLN A 49 17.11 15.70 7.34
CA GLN A 49 16.00 14.83 7.69
C GLN A 49 14.75 15.64 8.05
N SER A 50 13.58 15.07 7.81
CA SER A 50 12.27 15.58 8.22
C SER A 50 11.47 14.44 8.82
N CYS A 51 11.67 14.20 10.12
CA CYS A 51 11.01 13.12 10.83
C CYS A 51 9.79 13.66 11.58
N ARG A 52 8.62 13.13 11.27
CA ARG A 52 7.35 13.57 11.83
C ARG A 52 6.67 12.41 12.53
N ALA A 53 6.40 12.57 13.82
CA ALA A 53 5.77 11.54 14.65
C ALA A 53 4.30 11.25 14.29
N TYR A 54 3.66 12.12 13.51
CA TYR A 54 2.26 11.96 13.13
C TYR A 54 2.14 11.11 11.86
N THR A 55 1.33 10.06 11.92
CA THR A 55 1.10 9.09 10.85
C THR A 55 0.56 9.66 9.53
N LYS A 56 0.01 10.88 9.56
CA LYS A 56 -0.54 11.55 8.37
C LYS A 56 0.49 12.32 7.54
N LEU A 57 1.69 12.49 8.06
CA LEU A 57 2.75 13.25 7.39
C LEU A 57 3.90 12.32 7.08
N ALA A 58 4.31 12.27 5.82
CA ALA A 58 5.46 11.51 5.39
C ALA A 58 6.73 11.98 6.10
N SER A 59 7.49 11.04 6.67
CA SER A 59 8.84 11.25 7.16
C SER A 59 9.82 10.86 6.07
N GLY A 60 11.00 11.45 6.08
CA GLY A 60 12.03 11.09 5.12
C GLY A 60 13.36 11.75 5.40
N VAL A 61 14.36 11.25 4.71
CA VAL A 61 15.71 11.81 4.72
C VAL A 61 16.05 12.33 3.33
N TYR A 62 16.85 13.36 3.28
CA TYR A 62 17.34 13.95 2.04
C TYR A 62 18.76 13.45 1.75
N ILE A 63 18.96 12.96 0.54
CA ILE A 63 20.27 12.54 0.03
C ILE A 63 20.61 13.31 -1.23
N LYS A 64 21.90 13.49 -1.50
CA LYS A 64 22.38 14.17 -2.70
C LYS A 64 23.01 13.17 -3.67
N ASN A 65 22.65 13.29 -4.93
CA ASN A 65 23.30 12.57 -6.01
C ASN A 65 23.64 13.55 -7.15
N GLY A 66 24.93 13.87 -7.30
CA GLY A 66 25.35 14.96 -8.18
C GLY A 66 24.81 16.32 -7.72
N ASN A 67 24.09 17.01 -8.58
CA ASN A 67 23.47 18.31 -8.30
C ASN A 67 22.01 18.19 -7.83
N LYS A 68 21.43 16.98 -7.80
CA LYS A 68 20.03 16.74 -7.46
C LYS A 68 19.88 16.21 -6.03
N VAL A 69 18.89 16.74 -5.32
CA VAL A 69 18.50 16.29 -3.98
C VAL A 69 17.27 15.40 -4.11
N TYR A 70 17.31 14.24 -3.46
CA TYR A 70 16.24 13.27 -3.44
C TYR A 70 15.70 13.12 -2.02
N ASN A 71 14.39 12.98 -1.90
CA ASN A 71 13.73 12.61 -0.66
C ASN A 71 13.55 11.08 -0.63
N VAL A 72 14.07 10.44 0.40
CA VAL A 72 13.87 9.01 0.65
C VAL A 72 12.81 8.89 1.73
N GLU A 73 11.66 8.34 1.38
CA GLU A 73 10.56 8.15 2.32
C GLU A 73 10.89 7.04 3.33
N LEU A 74 10.69 7.34 4.60
CA LEU A 74 10.91 6.45 5.73
C LEU A 74 9.72 6.56 6.69
N ASP A 75 9.48 5.50 7.46
CA ASP A 75 8.66 5.62 8.65
C ASP A 75 9.38 6.43 9.72
N TYR A 76 8.66 6.94 10.71
CA TYR A 76 9.22 7.79 11.77
C TYR A 76 10.38 7.11 12.50
N GLY A 77 10.23 5.83 12.86
CA GLY A 77 11.23 5.06 13.61
C GLY A 77 12.55 4.90 12.85
N ASN A 78 12.49 4.67 11.54
CA ASN A 78 13.68 4.61 10.70
C ASN A 78 14.25 5.99 10.37
N CYS A 79 13.39 7.00 10.19
CA CYS A 79 13.84 8.37 9.92
C CYS A 79 14.77 8.90 11.02
N ILE A 80 14.43 8.71 12.30
CA ILE A 80 15.25 9.19 13.42
C ILE A 80 16.61 8.48 13.57
N LYS A 81 16.77 7.30 12.97
CA LYS A 81 18.05 6.54 12.99
C LYS A 81 19.10 7.15 12.07
N TYR A 82 18.69 7.99 11.11
CA TYR A 82 19.57 8.56 10.09
C TYR A 82 19.67 10.08 10.19
N PRO A 83 20.39 10.61 11.21
CA PRO A 83 20.61 12.06 11.32
C PRO A 83 21.47 12.59 10.14
N PRO A 84 21.49 13.91 9.93
CA PRO A 84 22.38 14.52 8.94
C PRO A 84 23.84 14.06 9.12
N ASN A 85 24.53 13.83 8.01
CA ASN A 85 25.87 13.25 7.89
C ASN A 85 25.98 11.74 8.21
N SER A 86 24.88 11.06 8.51
CA SER A 86 24.87 9.60 8.61
C SER A 86 24.84 8.94 7.23
N LYS A 87 25.19 7.65 7.20
CA LYS A 87 25.15 6.82 6.00
C LYS A 87 23.86 6.01 5.97
N ILE A 88 23.21 5.97 4.82
CA ILE A 88 22.01 5.20 4.57
C ILE A 88 22.20 4.33 3.32
N TYR A 89 21.69 3.09 3.38
CA TYR A 89 21.65 2.20 2.22
C TYR A 89 20.32 2.35 1.51
N VAL A 90 20.36 2.70 0.23
CA VAL A 90 19.17 2.96 -0.58
C VAL A 90 19.30 2.29 -1.94
N ILE A 91 18.19 1.96 -2.56
CA ILE A 91 18.11 1.39 -3.90
C ILE A 91 17.61 2.46 -4.85
N TYR A 92 18.27 2.63 -5.99
CA TYR A 92 17.81 3.57 -7.01
C TYR A 92 16.76 2.93 -7.91
N ASP A 93 15.56 3.49 -7.86
CA ASP A 93 14.47 3.15 -8.78
C ASP A 93 14.59 3.99 -10.06
N LYS A 94 15.07 3.35 -11.11
CA LYS A 94 15.30 3.99 -12.41
C LYS A 94 13.99 4.40 -13.11
N GLN A 95 12.88 3.73 -12.82
CA GLN A 95 11.60 4.01 -13.48
C GLN A 95 10.95 5.31 -12.96
N ASN A 96 11.08 5.55 -11.65
CA ASN A 96 10.49 6.71 -11.00
C ASN A 96 11.51 7.81 -10.68
N ASP A 97 12.78 7.64 -11.08
CA ASP A 97 13.90 8.54 -10.72
C ASP A 97 13.87 8.89 -9.23
N SER A 98 13.81 7.87 -8.38
CA SER A 98 13.71 8.00 -6.94
C SER A 98 14.60 7.01 -6.21
N TYR A 99 14.83 7.26 -4.93
CA TYR A 99 15.54 6.32 -4.06
C TYR A 99 14.58 5.70 -3.07
N ILE A 100 14.67 4.38 -2.92
CA ILE A 100 13.82 3.58 -2.04
C ILE A 100 14.69 3.03 -0.91
N TYR A 101 14.21 3.14 0.32
CA TYR A 101 14.81 2.48 1.46
C TYR A 101 14.35 1.02 1.51
N PRO A 102 15.27 0.04 1.47
CA PRO A 102 14.89 -1.36 1.55
C PRO A 102 14.44 -1.68 3.00
N VAL A 103 13.15 -1.81 3.21
CA VAL A 103 12.59 -2.27 4.49
C VAL A 103 12.67 -3.79 4.57
N GLU A 104 13.01 -4.32 5.74
CA GLU A 104 13.05 -5.76 5.97
C GLU A 104 11.67 -6.39 5.77
N GLU A 105 10.58 -5.70 6.18
CA GLU A 105 9.21 -6.15 6.00
C GLU A 105 8.38 -5.09 5.26
N TYR A 106 7.91 -5.44 4.06
CA TYR A 106 6.95 -4.61 3.34
C TYR A 106 5.60 -4.65 4.05
N ASN A 107 5.00 -3.48 4.29
CA ASN A 107 3.68 -3.42 4.93
C ASN A 107 2.59 -3.97 4.00
N THR A 108 2.30 -5.25 4.13
CA THR A 108 1.25 -5.96 3.38
C THR A 108 -0.15 -5.74 3.95
N GLY A 109 -0.29 -5.02 5.07
CA GLY A 109 -1.56 -4.81 5.76
C GLY A 109 -2.67 -4.26 4.87
N ARG A 110 -2.34 -3.36 3.93
CA ARG A 110 -3.30 -2.82 2.95
C ARG A 110 -3.85 -3.90 2.01
N ILE A 111 -3.00 -4.84 1.60
CA ILE A 111 -3.39 -5.93 0.69
C ILE A 111 -4.36 -6.87 1.40
N TYR A 112 -4.02 -7.28 2.62
CA TYR A 112 -4.91 -8.12 3.43
C TYR A 112 -6.23 -7.43 3.73
N PHE A 113 -6.20 -6.15 4.12
CA PHE A 113 -7.40 -5.36 4.40
C PHE A 113 -8.33 -5.26 3.19
N LEU A 114 -7.80 -4.87 2.03
CA LEU A 114 -8.58 -4.79 0.78
C LEU A 114 -9.08 -6.17 0.33
N GLY A 115 -8.27 -7.22 0.50
CA GLY A 115 -8.67 -8.60 0.21
C GLY A 115 -9.86 -9.05 1.06
N ILE A 116 -9.83 -8.79 2.37
CA ILE A 116 -10.93 -9.13 3.30
C ILE A 116 -12.19 -8.36 2.93
N ILE A 117 -12.10 -7.04 2.70
CA ILE A 117 -13.25 -6.22 2.28
C ILE A 117 -13.82 -6.72 0.96
N LEU A 118 -12.97 -7.09 0.01
CA LEU A 118 -13.40 -7.64 -1.28
C LEU A 118 -14.19 -8.94 -1.08
N LEU A 119 -13.69 -9.87 -0.27
CA LEU A 119 -14.38 -11.13 0.05
C LEU A 119 -15.75 -10.88 0.70
N ILE A 120 -15.82 -9.98 1.68
CA ILE A 120 -17.07 -9.60 2.34
C ILE A 120 -18.04 -8.95 1.34
N SER A 121 -17.55 -8.12 0.44
CA SER A 121 -18.36 -7.40 -0.56
C SER A 121 -18.94 -8.32 -1.63
N ILE A 122 -18.30 -9.46 -1.92
CA ILE A 122 -18.81 -10.46 -2.88
C ILE A 122 -20.02 -11.21 -2.31
N ILE A 123 -20.22 -11.23 -0.99
CA ILE A 123 -21.36 -11.92 -0.38
C ILE A 123 -22.65 -11.18 -0.75
N PRO A 124 -23.67 -11.88 -1.32
CA PRO A 124 -24.95 -11.26 -1.69
C PRO A 124 -25.84 -11.05 -0.46
N TRP A 125 -25.52 -10.03 0.33
CA TRP A 125 -26.18 -9.73 1.61
C TRP A 125 -27.71 -9.60 1.51
N ALA A 126 -28.21 -9.01 0.42
CA ALA A 126 -29.65 -8.87 0.20
C ALA A 126 -30.35 -10.25 0.16
N TYR A 127 -29.75 -11.22 -0.54
CA TYR A 127 -30.27 -12.57 -0.64
C TYR A 127 -30.23 -13.31 0.71
N LEU A 128 -29.17 -13.13 1.48
CA LEU A 128 -29.07 -13.76 2.81
C LEU A 128 -30.10 -13.19 3.81
N LEU A 129 -30.36 -11.88 3.74
CA LEU A 129 -31.35 -11.24 4.61
C LEU A 129 -32.78 -11.66 4.26
N GLU A 130 -33.12 -11.83 2.99
CA GLU A 130 -34.42 -12.35 2.56
C GLU A 130 -34.62 -13.79 3.02
N PHE A 131 -33.59 -14.63 2.90
CA PHE A 131 -33.64 -16.03 3.33
C PHE A 131 -33.83 -16.16 4.84
N THR A 132 -33.19 -15.33 5.66
CA THR A 132 -33.37 -15.33 7.13
C THR A 132 -34.74 -14.82 7.56
N ASN A 133 -35.30 -13.84 6.86
CA ASN A 133 -36.64 -13.32 7.17
C ASN A 133 -37.74 -14.29 6.76
N SER A 134 -37.61 -15.00 5.66
CA SER A 134 -38.56 -16.04 5.21
C SER A 134 -38.70 -17.18 6.21
N ASN A 135 -37.63 -17.53 6.92
CA ASN A 135 -37.66 -18.59 7.93
C ASN A 135 -38.26 -18.16 9.28
N LYS A 136 -38.33 -16.85 9.58
CA LYS A 136 -38.95 -16.32 10.80
C LYS A 136 -40.50 -16.27 10.71
N GLY A 137 -41.07 -16.26 9.51
CA GLY A 137 -42.51 -16.22 9.30
C GLY A 137 -43.22 -17.58 9.35
N LYS A 138 -42.52 -18.68 9.61
CA LYS A 138 -43.05 -20.05 9.67
C LYS A 138 -43.12 -20.66 11.08
N LYS A 139 -43.11 -19.84 12.13
CA LYS A 139 -43.33 -20.28 13.51
C LYS A 139 -44.66 -19.79 14.03
#